data_f3e3f207c159e6748c41cebfe9735ed5
#
_entry.id   f3e3f207c159e6748c41cebfe9735ed5
#
_cell.length_a   1.000
_cell.length_b   1.000
_cell.length_c   1.000
_cell.angle_alpha   90.00
_cell.angle_beta   90.00
_cell.angle_gamma   90.00
#
_symmetry.space_group_name_H-M   'P 1'
#
loop_
_entity.id
_entity.type
_entity.pdbx_description
1 polymer ?
#
loop_
_entity_poly.entity_id
_entity_poly.type
_entity_poly.pdbx_seq_one_letter_code
_entity_poly.pdbx_strand_id
1 'polypeptide(L)'
;VLKIGRYDEKVNEVNILNHLASIYKARNAVEEAKKEYLLLTKLDPANYEPFYELGIIFFNSGQIEKAIPYFRKSISNNSKHGASFYYIGQAYYRMQNYPDAKQAFIEAIKVDQNDYKSHYFLGLVLRQLGDYEWAIKEFETAQKSDDIKVKCFLAKGTCYLEREQLPKAVIEFDRGLKFAKRGSDTELNLRYFLAEAQEKMRDLHSAISNWEKIVAVNPTFRDVQAKLKSYAEFRQDDRIKDFMIAGLAQFEHTCRKISESMGLTVMDVDIISDTEVEIIATDTEGKWRNTRRTNKIVRILRTTDVVNDKLLRKLHEKLKEKNATRIIIITAGDFTQSAVDFSNTRPIELYGKNDLLRLLKQI
;
A
#
# COMPACT_ATOMS: atom_id res chain seq x y z
N VAL A 1 31.69 -1.68 47.01
CA VAL A 1 30.33 -1.33 47.46
C VAL A 1 29.65 -2.59 48.00
N LEU A 2 29.53 -3.71 47.28
CA LEU A 2 28.92 -4.95 47.76
C LEU A 2 29.61 -5.56 48.98
N LYS A 3 30.95 -5.45 49.10
CA LYS A 3 31.67 -5.87 50.33
C LYS A 3 31.32 -5.01 51.52
N ILE A 4 31.14 -3.70 51.35
CA ILE A 4 30.76 -2.77 52.42
C ILE A 4 29.32 -3.09 52.85
N GLY A 5 28.40 -3.35 51.94
CA GLY A 5 27.00 -3.69 52.22
C GLY A 5 26.81 -4.94 53.10
N ARG A 6 27.77 -5.88 53.11
CA ARG A 6 27.73 -7.05 54.00
C ARG A 6 28.09 -6.75 55.46
N TYR A 7 28.71 -5.63 55.69
CA TYR A 7 29.11 -5.19 57.06
C TYR A 7 28.21 -4.10 57.64
N ASP A 8 27.32 -3.51 56.82
CA ASP A 8 26.37 -2.50 57.23
C ASP A 8 24.95 -3.04 57.12
N GLU A 9 24.30 -3.31 58.25
CA GLU A 9 22.92 -3.82 58.33
C GLU A 9 21.89 -2.91 57.61
N LYS A 10 22.24 -1.65 57.34
CA LYS A 10 21.41 -0.69 56.62
C LYS A 10 21.51 -0.79 55.09
N VAL A 11 22.49 -1.53 54.57
CA VAL A 11 22.71 -1.65 53.15
C VAL A 11 22.14 -2.96 52.61
N ASN A 12 21.03 -2.87 51.87
CA ASN A 12 20.39 -4.01 51.22
C ASN A 12 21.08 -4.32 49.89
N GLU A 13 21.64 -5.53 49.75
CA GLU A 13 22.33 -6.00 48.55
C GLU A 13 21.45 -5.86 47.29
N VAL A 14 20.15 -6.15 47.41
CA VAL A 14 19.17 -5.99 46.28
C VAL A 14 19.09 -4.54 45.84
N ASN A 15 19.05 -3.57 46.74
CA ASN A 15 19.01 -2.15 46.42
C ASN A 15 20.28 -1.68 45.68
N ILE A 16 21.45 -2.18 46.13
CA ILE A 16 22.74 -1.86 45.48
C ILE A 16 22.77 -2.40 44.05
N LEU A 17 22.36 -3.66 43.87
CA LEU A 17 22.33 -4.31 42.54
C LEU A 17 21.34 -3.63 41.61
N ASN A 18 20.16 -3.25 42.10
CA ASN A 18 19.19 -2.48 41.31
C ASN A 18 19.78 -1.15 40.85
N HIS A 19 20.48 -0.45 41.74
CA HIS A 19 21.12 0.82 41.43
C HIS A 19 22.27 0.65 40.44
N LEU A 20 23.09 -0.37 40.58
CA LEU A 20 24.15 -0.71 39.64
C LEU A 20 23.57 -1.07 38.25
N ALA A 21 22.55 -1.92 38.19
CA ALA A 21 21.89 -2.29 36.97
C ALA A 21 21.33 -1.05 36.24
N SER A 22 20.70 -0.12 36.99
CA SER A 22 20.17 1.12 36.38
C SER A 22 21.28 2.03 35.84
N ILE A 23 22.42 2.13 36.54
CA ILE A 23 23.61 2.88 36.07
C ILE A 23 24.18 2.24 34.80
N TYR A 24 24.35 0.93 34.77
CA TYR A 24 24.83 0.22 33.57
C TYR A 24 23.89 0.40 32.40
N LYS A 25 22.58 0.31 32.62
CA LYS A 25 21.55 0.58 31.60
C LYS A 25 21.66 2.02 31.06
N ALA A 26 21.79 3.03 31.93
CA ALA A 26 21.93 4.42 31.54
C ALA A 26 23.22 4.69 30.74
N ARG A 27 24.29 3.92 30.99
CA ARG A 27 25.57 3.98 30.25
C ARG A 27 25.60 3.11 29.03
N ASN A 28 24.49 2.46 28.67
CA ASN A 28 24.38 1.48 27.58
C ASN A 28 25.36 0.28 27.72
N ALA A 29 25.80 -0.02 28.95
CA ALA A 29 26.62 -1.16 29.30
C ALA A 29 25.72 -2.40 29.49
N VAL A 30 25.24 -2.95 28.37
CA VAL A 30 24.13 -3.92 28.31
C VAL A 30 24.50 -5.25 28.98
N GLU A 31 25.74 -5.75 28.77
CA GLU A 31 26.16 -7.03 29.31
C GLU A 31 26.39 -6.95 30.85
N GLU A 32 26.85 -5.82 31.33
CA GLU A 32 26.98 -5.56 32.78
C GLU A 32 25.61 -5.45 33.44
N ALA A 33 24.69 -4.67 32.83
CA ALA A 33 23.31 -4.57 33.32
C ALA A 33 22.63 -5.95 33.38
N LYS A 34 22.81 -6.77 32.34
CA LYS A 34 22.27 -8.12 32.29
C LYS A 34 22.76 -9.03 33.39
N LYS A 35 24.05 -8.96 33.74
CA LYS A 35 24.62 -9.73 34.85
C LYS A 35 23.96 -9.36 36.19
N GLU A 36 23.79 -8.08 36.46
CA GLU A 36 23.15 -7.60 37.67
C GLU A 36 21.66 -8.00 37.74
N TYR A 37 20.92 -7.85 36.64
CA TYR A 37 19.52 -8.31 36.58
C TYR A 37 19.40 -9.83 36.74
N LEU A 38 20.31 -10.64 36.19
CA LEU A 38 20.31 -12.10 36.40
C LEU A 38 20.58 -12.45 37.89
N LEU A 39 21.42 -11.68 38.59
CA LEU A 39 21.65 -11.89 39.98
C LEU A 39 20.40 -11.50 40.80
N LEU A 40 19.77 -10.38 40.46
CA LEU A 40 18.53 -9.91 41.11
C LEU A 40 17.40 -10.95 40.98
N THR A 41 17.24 -11.62 39.80
CA THR A 41 16.22 -12.67 39.66
C THR A 41 16.42 -13.85 40.60
N LYS A 42 17.66 -14.08 41.09
CA LYS A 42 17.96 -15.15 42.03
C LYS A 42 17.77 -14.69 43.50
N LEU A 43 18.12 -13.46 43.80
CA LEU A 43 18.02 -12.90 45.15
C LEU A 43 16.59 -12.49 45.51
N ASP A 44 15.84 -11.97 44.55
CA ASP A 44 14.45 -11.57 44.71
C ASP A 44 13.58 -12.09 43.54
N PRO A 45 13.24 -13.38 43.55
CA PRO A 45 12.48 -14.02 42.46
C PRO A 45 11.01 -13.58 42.39
N ALA A 46 10.51 -12.83 43.39
CA ALA A 46 9.15 -12.29 43.41
C ALA A 46 9.06 -10.91 42.74
N ASN A 47 10.17 -10.22 42.60
CA ASN A 47 10.20 -8.93 41.93
C ASN A 47 10.05 -9.09 40.44
N TYR A 48 9.06 -8.41 39.81
CA TYR A 48 8.80 -8.50 38.37
C TYR A 48 9.80 -7.72 37.53
N GLU A 49 10.41 -6.64 38.09
CA GLU A 49 11.18 -5.65 37.36
C GLU A 49 12.47 -6.23 36.74
N PRO A 50 13.33 -7.01 37.45
CA PRO A 50 14.50 -7.62 36.85
C PRO A 50 14.15 -8.58 35.68
N PHE A 51 13.04 -9.29 35.80
CA PHE A 51 12.56 -10.15 34.67
C PHE A 51 12.13 -9.31 33.51
N TYR A 52 11.39 -8.23 33.69
CA TYR A 52 11.00 -7.30 32.66
C TYR A 52 12.22 -6.73 31.92
N GLU A 53 13.21 -6.24 32.66
CA GLU A 53 14.42 -5.64 32.09
C GLU A 53 15.26 -6.66 31.29
N LEU A 54 15.39 -7.89 31.79
CA LEU A 54 16.02 -8.98 31.04
C LEU A 54 15.25 -9.28 29.74
N GLY A 55 13.93 -9.29 29.81
CA GLY A 55 13.09 -9.42 28.63
C GLY A 55 13.38 -8.33 27.59
N ILE A 56 13.50 -7.07 28.03
CA ILE A 56 13.87 -5.93 27.16
C ILE A 56 15.26 -6.13 26.53
N ILE A 57 16.26 -6.55 27.32
CA ILE A 57 17.63 -6.78 26.84
C ILE A 57 17.63 -7.86 25.75
N PHE A 58 16.97 -9.00 25.96
CA PHE A 58 16.88 -10.07 24.97
C PHE A 58 16.06 -9.64 23.73
N PHE A 59 14.99 -8.90 23.93
CA PHE A 59 14.16 -8.41 22.84
C PHE A 59 14.93 -7.45 21.92
N ASN A 60 15.68 -6.49 22.51
CA ASN A 60 16.46 -5.51 21.78
C ASN A 60 17.69 -6.12 21.07
N SER A 61 18.25 -7.20 21.65
CA SER A 61 19.33 -7.97 21.01
C SER A 61 18.84 -8.93 19.90
N GLY A 62 17.55 -8.91 19.54
CA GLY A 62 16.96 -9.76 18.52
C GLY A 62 16.70 -11.20 18.97
N GLN A 63 16.99 -11.55 20.23
CA GLN A 63 16.75 -12.89 20.80
C GLN A 63 15.30 -13.02 21.31
N ILE A 64 14.35 -12.87 20.36
CA ILE A 64 12.92 -12.71 20.68
C ILE A 64 12.36 -13.91 21.49
N GLU A 65 12.72 -15.12 21.09
CA GLU A 65 12.25 -16.33 21.76
C GLU A 65 12.73 -16.42 23.23
N LYS A 66 13.93 -15.90 23.50
CA LYS A 66 14.46 -15.84 24.88
C LYS A 66 13.81 -14.74 25.73
N ALA A 67 13.32 -13.68 25.10
CA ALA A 67 12.65 -12.57 25.81
C ALA A 67 11.29 -13.00 26.40
N ILE A 68 10.53 -13.83 25.69
CA ILE A 68 9.17 -14.25 26.08
C ILE A 68 9.09 -14.86 27.48
N PRO A 69 9.92 -15.86 27.86
CA PRO A 69 9.89 -16.43 29.20
C PRO A 69 10.11 -15.40 30.31
N TYR A 70 10.98 -14.42 30.09
CA TYR A 70 11.24 -13.36 31.06
C TYR A 70 10.03 -12.42 31.21
N PHE A 71 9.42 -11.98 30.13
CA PHE A 71 8.19 -11.19 30.20
C PHE A 71 7.04 -11.97 30.85
N ARG A 72 6.88 -13.26 30.54
CA ARG A 72 5.88 -14.12 31.19
C ARG A 72 6.13 -14.21 32.70
N LYS A 73 7.38 -14.34 33.13
CA LYS A 73 7.72 -14.39 34.56
C LYS A 73 7.43 -13.03 35.20
N SER A 74 7.74 -11.91 34.54
CA SER A 74 7.36 -10.58 35.01
C SER A 74 5.83 -10.46 35.21
N ILE A 75 5.02 -10.91 34.26
CA ILE A 75 3.56 -10.92 34.38
C ILE A 75 3.09 -11.83 35.52
N SER A 76 3.70 -13.00 35.72
CA SER A 76 3.32 -13.91 36.82
C SER A 76 3.57 -13.28 38.18
N ASN A 77 4.59 -12.40 38.30
CA ASN A 77 4.90 -11.69 39.53
C ASN A 77 4.07 -10.40 39.69
N ASN A 78 3.70 -9.75 38.56
CA ASN A 78 2.83 -8.58 38.55
C ASN A 78 1.88 -8.62 37.35
N SER A 79 0.68 -9.13 37.56
CA SER A 79 -0.35 -9.28 36.52
C SER A 79 -0.91 -7.93 35.99
N LYS A 80 -0.59 -6.81 36.66
CA LYS A 80 -0.97 -5.45 36.22
C LYS A 80 0.16 -4.71 35.51
N HIS A 81 1.25 -5.38 35.15
CA HIS A 81 2.35 -4.76 34.43
C HIS A 81 2.08 -4.76 32.91
N GLY A 82 1.33 -3.77 32.41
CA GLY A 82 0.91 -3.62 31.01
C GLY A 82 2.08 -3.64 30.01
N ALA A 83 3.23 -3.05 30.38
CA ALA A 83 4.41 -3.04 29.53
C ALA A 83 4.93 -4.44 29.18
N SER A 84 4.85 -5.42 30.09
CA SER A 84 5.25 -6.80 29.77
C SER A 84 4.32 -7.45 28.78
N PHE A 85 3.01 -7.20 28.84
CA PHE A 85 2.05 -7.67 27.84
C PHE A 85 2.31 -7.01 26.47
N TYR A 86 2.60 -5.71 26.45
CA TYR A 86 2.94 -5.00 25.23
C TYR A 86 4.17 -5.60 24.54
N TYR A 87 5.26 -5.87 25.28
CA TYR A 87 6.46 -6.47 24.69
C TYR A 87 6.28 -7.92 24.28
N ILE A 88 5.47 -8.71 24.99
CA ILE A 88 5.08 -10.05 24.53
C ILE A 88 4.29 -9.95 23.21
N GLY A 89 3.35 -9.02 23.12
CA GLY A 89 2.61 -8.75 21.88
C GLY A 89 3.53 -8.40 20.72
N GLN A 90 4.51 -7.54 20.94
CA GLN A 90 5.53 -7.20 19.93
C GLN A 90 6.41 -8.41 19.56
N ALA A 91 6.78 -9.24 20.54
CA ALA A 91 7.55 -10.47 20.30
C ALA A 91 6.79 -11.41 19.38
N TYR A 92 5.53 -11.70 19.69
CA TYR A 92 4.68 -12.53 18.83
C TYR A 92 4.42 -11.91 17.46
N TYR A 93 4.24 -10.59 17.39
CA TYR A 93 4.08 -9.88 16.11
C TYR A 93 5.32 -10.05 15.21
N ARG A 94 6.54 -9.89 15.77
CA ARG A 94 7.79 -10.13 15.02
C ARG A 94 7.95 -11.57 14.57
N MET A 95 7.44 -12.53 15.35
CA MET A 95 7.40 -13.96 15.01
C MET A 95 6.24 -14.31 14.06
N GLN A 96 5.45 -13.31 13.63
CA GLN A 96 4.25 -13.50 12.80
C GLN A 96 3.16 -14.38 13.44
N ASN A 97 3.25 -14.59 14.75
CA ASN A 97 2.20 -15.27 15.50
C ASN A 97 1.11 -14.27 15.91
N TYR A 98 0.28 -13.91 14.94
CA TYR A 98 -0.73 -12.87 15.09
C TYR A 98 -1.83 -13.18 16.12
N PRO A 99 -2.31 -14.44 16.26
CA PRO A 99 -3.30 -14.76 17.29
C PRO A 99 -2.81 -14.49 18.71
N ASP A 100 -1.60 -14.91 19.07
CA ASP A 100 -1.02 -14.67 20.39
C ASP A 100 -0.65 -13.20 20.58
N ALA A 101 -0.19 -12.51 19.53
CA ALA A 101 0.05 -11.07 19.56
C ALA A 101 -1.24 -10.29 19.86
N LYS A 102 -2.36 -10.62 19.20
CA LYS A 102 -3.68 -10.04 19.45
C LYS A 102 -4.06 -10.14 20.93
N GLN A 103 -3.97 -11.35 21.49
CA GLN A 103 -4.32 -11.58 22.87
C GLN A 103 -3.44 -10.76 23.82
N ALA A 104 -2.13 -10.73 23.60
CA ALA A 104 -1.20 -9.99 24.45
C ALA A 104 -1.48 -8.47 24.42
N PHE A 105 -1.76 -7.88 23.27
CA PHE A 105 -2.11 -6.44 23.19
C PHE A 105 -3.46 -6.15 23.84
N ILE A 106 -4.44 -7.06 23.74
CA ILE A 106 -5.72 -6.92 24.47
C ILE A 106 -5.49 -6.91 25.97
N GLU A 107 -4.63 -7.78 26.51
CA GLU A 107 -4.31 -7.79 27.95
C GLU A 107 -3.56 -6.49 28.36
N ALA A 108 -2.65 -5.96 27.52
CA ALA A 108 -2.00 -4.67 27.78
C ALA A 108 -3.05 -3.54 27.87
N ILE A 109 -4.00 -3.47 26.95
CA ILE A 109 -5.06 -2.48 26.90
C ILE A 109 -6.03 -2.62 28.08
N LYS A 110 -6.30 -3.85 28.57
CA LYS A 110 -7.11 -4.06 29.79
C LYS A 110 -6.44 -3.47 31.03
N VAL A 111 -5.11 -3.48 31.09
CA VAL A 111 -4.35 -2.86 32.19
C VAL A 111 -4.37 -1.34 32.08
N ASP A 112 -4.15 -0.82 30.90
CA ASP A 112 -4.19 0.63 30.61
C ASP A 112 -4.93 0.89 29.28
N GLN A 113 -6.16 1.39 29.39
CA GLN A 113 -6.99 1.73 28.24
C GLN A 113 -6.45 2.91 27.41
N ASN A 114 -5.47 3.64 27.92
CA ASN A 114 -4.81 4.73 27.21
C ASN A 114 -3.43 4.33 26.68
N ASP A 115 -3.07 3.05 26.72
CA ASP A 115 -1.87 2.57 26.03
C ASP A 115 -2.06 2.61 24.49
N TYR A 116 -1.96 3.82 23.95
CA TYR A 116 -2.12 4.08 22.51
C TYR A 116 -1.14 3.27 21.64
N LYS A 117 0.03 2.88 22.20
CA LYS A 117 0.98 2.02 21.49
C LYS A 117 0.43 0.61 21.32
N SER A 118 -0.18 0.04 22.36
CA SER A 118 -0.84 -1.26 22.29
C SER A 118 -2.03 -1.23 21.33
N HIS A 119 -2.84 -0.18 21.31
CA HIS A 119 -3.89 0.02 20.31
C HIS A 119 -3.34 0.04 18.90
N TYR A 120 -2.25 0.77 18.65
CA TYR A 120 -1.62 0.82 17.33
C TYR A 120 -1.14 -0.57 16.87
N PHE A 121 -0.43 -1.30 17.73
CA PHE A 121 0.05 -2.64 17.38
C PHE A 121 -1.10 -3.66 17.25
N LEU A 122 -2.15 -3.57 18.07
CA LEU A 122 -3.35 -4.38 17.92
C LEU A 122 -4.01 -4.11 16.55
N GLY A 123 -4.10 -2.85 16.14
CA GLY A 123 -4.57 -2.50 14.81
C GLY A 123 -3.73 -3.11 13.68
N LEU A 124 -2.39 -3.11 13.81
CA LEU A 124 -1.50 -3.78 12.85
C LEU A 124 -1.73 -5.28 12.79
N VAL A 125 -1.92 -5.92 13.94
CA VAL A 125 -2.22 -7.37 14.03
C VAL A 125 -3.56 -7.68 13.38
N LEU A 126 -4.61 -6.90 13.69
CA LEU A 126 -5.94 -7.08 13.13
C LEU A 126 -5.94 -6.92 11.60
N ARG A 127 -5.16 -5.97 11.06
CA ARG A 127 -4.96 -5.83 9.63
C ARG A 127 -4.35 -7.09 9.01
N GLN A 128 -3.32 -7.68 9.64
CA GLN A 128 -2.71 -8.93 9.16
C GLN A 128 -3.68 -10.12 9.20
N LEU A 129 -4.62 -10.10 10.13
CA LEU A 129 -5.69 -11.10 10.24
C LEU A 129 -6.86 -10.84 9.27
N GLY A 130 -6.85 -9.73 8.52
CA GLY A 130 -7.94 -9.32 7.62
C GLY A 130 -9.12 -8.61 8.32
N ASP A 131 -9.03 -8.38 9.63
CA ASP A 131 -10.06 -7.72 10.44
C ASP A 131 -9.97 -6.19 10.30
N TYR A 132 -10.06 -5.68 9.06
CA TYR A 132 -9.80 -4.26 8.74
C TYR A 132 -10.68 -3.27 9.50
N GLU A 133 -11.95 -3.60 9.76
CA GLU A 133 -12.88 -2.70 10.47
C GLU A 133 -12.46 -2.49 11.92
N TRP A 134 -12.07 -3.57 12.59
CA TRP A 134 -11.54 -3.48 13.95
C TRP A 134 -10.17 -2.81 13.97
N ALA A 135 -9.31 -3.10 12.98
CA ALA A 135 -8.01 -2.43 12.85
C ALA A 135 -8.17 -0.91 12.76
N ILE A 136 -9.11 -0.42 11.96
CA ILE A 136 -9.39 1.02 11.81
C ILE A 136 -9.82 1.64 13.15
N LYS A 137 -10.69 0.99 13.92
CA LYS A 137 -11.13 1.46 15.25
C LYS A 137 -9.96 1.57 16.23
N GLU A 138 -9.08 0.57 16.22
CA GLU A 138 -7.89 0.57 17.07
C GLU A 138 -6.93 1.71 16.68
N PHE A 139 -6.73 1.95 15.37
CA PHE A 139 -5.95 3.10 14.90
C PHE A 139 -6.59 4.45 15.23
N GLU A 140 -7.92 4.55 15.24
CA GLU A 140 -8.63 5.76 15.66
C GLU A 140 -8.40 6.07 17.15
N THR A 141 -8.34 5.04 17.98
CA THR A 141 -7.99 5.19 19.39
C THR A 141 -6.53 5.59 19.55
N ALA A 142 -5.62 4.89 18.88
CA ALA A 142 -4.19 5.15 18.92
C ALA A 142 -3.80 6.55 18.40
N GLN A 143 -4.55 7.09 17.45
CA GLN A 143 -4.34 8.40 16.81
C GLN A 143 -4.42 9.57 17.81
N LYS A 144 -4.96 9.36 19.01
CA LYS A 144 -4.99 10.38 20.08
C LYS A 144 -3.59 10.74 20.60
N SER A 145 -2.61 9.84 20.42
CA SER A 145 -1.21 10.10 20.74
C SER A 145 -0.49 10.76 19.57
N ASP A 146 0.06 11.95 19.77
CA ASP A 146 0.75 12.71 18.72
C ASP A 146 1.98 11.98 18.17
N ASP A 147 2.69 11.18 18.99
CA ASP A 147 3.87 10.42 18.60
C ASP A 147 3.63 9.40 17.48
N ILE A 148 2.42 8.84 17.44
CA ILE A 148 2.05 7.78 16.48
C ILE A 148 0.91 8.18 15.54
N LYS A 149 0.36 9.38 15.69
CA LYS A 149 -0.76 9.91 14.92
C LYS A 149 -0.57 9.75 13.41
N VAL A 150 0.58 10.14 12.89
CA VAL A 150 0.87 10.04 11.45
C VAL A 150 0.94 8.60 11.00
N LYS A 151 1.50 7.71 11.82
CA LYS A 151 1.53 6.26 11.55
C LYS A 151 0.12 5.66 11.53
N CYS A 152 -0.79 6.17 12.36
CA CYS A 152 -2.19 5.72 12.38
C CYS A 152 -2.93 6.14 11.10
N PHE A 153 -2.71 7.36 10.59
CA PHE A 153 -3.27 7.77 9.30
C PHE A 153 -2.77 6.89 8.16
N LEU A 154 -1.46 6.61 8.13
CA LEU A 154 -0.87 5.69 7.15
C LEU A 154 -1.51 4.31 7.23
N ALA A 155 -1.62 3.74 8.43
CA ALA A 155 -2.18 2.41 8.64
C ALA A 155 -3.68 2.32 8.29
N LYS A 156 -4.48 3.33 8.64
CA LYS A 156 -5.90 3.40 8.23
C LYS A 156 -6.04 3.51 6.72
N GLY A 157 -5.26 4.38 6.10
CA GLY A 157 -5.25 4.55 4.65
C GLY A 157 -4.91 3.23 3.93
N THR A 158 -3.92 2.47 4.43
CA THR A 158 -3.60 1.15 3.86
C THR A 158 -4.72 0.12 4.07
N CYS A 159 -5.42 0.12 5.22
CA CYS A 159 -6.61 -0.73 5.40
C CYS A 159 -7.71 -0.41 4.38
N TYR A 160 -7.99 0.87 4.10
CA TYR A 160 -8.94 1.26 3.08
C TYR A 160 -8.48 0.90 1.66
N LEU A 161 -7.18 1.03 1.38
CA LEU A 161 -6.60 0.65 0.08
C LEU A 161 -6.72 -0.85 -0.18
N GLU A 162 -6.43 -1.70 0.81
CA GLU A 162 -6.56 -3.16 0.76
C GLU A 162 -8.02 -3.62 0.59
N ARG A 163 -8.99 -2.80 1.04
CA ARG A 163 -10.43 -3.00 0.84
C ARG A 163 -10.96 -2.34 -0.43
N GLU A 164 -10.12 -1.80 -1.28
CA GLU A 164 -10.48 -1.07 -2.50
C GLU A 164 -11.40 0.15 -2.27
N GLN A 165 -11.46 0.65 -1.03
CA GLN A 165 -12.17 1.88 -0.69
C GLN A 165 -11.30 3.11 -0.95
N LEU A 166 -10.91 3.28 -2.22
CA LEU A 166 -9.90 4.23 -2.67
C LEU A 166 -10.15 5.68 -2.21
N PRO A 167 -11.39 6.25 -2.29
CA PRO A 167 -11.62 7.62 -1.84
C PRO A 167 -11.34 7.81 -0.34
N LYS A 168 -11.66 6.80 0.50
CA LYS A 168 -11.37 6.88 1.93
C LYS A 168 -9.87 6.76 2.21
N ALA A 169 -9.16 5.92 1.45
CA ALA A 169 -7.70 5.80 1.54
C ALA A 169 -7.02 7.14 1.25
N VAL A 170 -7.41 7.82 0.17
CA VAL A 170 -6.91 9.15 -0.21
C VAL A 170 -7.10 10.15 0.93
N ILE A 171 -8.32 10.22 1.52
CA ILE A 171 -8.62 11.13 2.63
C ILE A 171 -7.68 10.89 3.82
N GLU A 172 -7.45 9.64 4.20
CA GLU A 172 -6.60 9.32 5.35
C GLU A 172 -5.11 9.63 5.06
N PHE A 173 -4.62 9.34 3.86
CA PHE A 173 -3.25 9.70 3.47
C PHE A 173 -3.05 11.21 3.44
N ASP A 174 -3.98 11.97 2.88
CA ASP A 174 -3.93 13.45 2.86
C ASP A 174 -3.96 14.04 4.26
N ARG A 175 -4.77 13.47 5.18
CA ARG A 175 -4.75 13.86 6.60
C ARG A 175 -3.39 13.59 7.22
N GLY A 176 -2.80 12.43 6.94
CA GLY A 176 -1.47 12.07 7.44
C GLY A 176 -0.39 13.03 6.97
N LEU A 177 -0.43 13.46 5.71
CA LEU A 177 0.53 14.41 5.12
C LEU A 177 0.52 15.79 5.79
N LYS A 178 -0.62 16.22 6.36
CA LYS A 178 -0.71 17.49 7.08
C LYS A 178 0.12 17.51 8.38
N PHE A 179 0.37 16.34 8.95
CA PHE A 179 1.10 16.18 10.22
C PHE A 179 2.49 15.55 10.02
N ALA A 180 2.78 15.02 8.85
CA ALA A 180 4.05 14.35 8.57
C ALA A 180 5.20 15.36 8.51
N LYS A 181 6.35 14.99 9.12
CA LYS A 181 7.59 15.77 8.99
C LYS A 181 8.09 15.64 7.55
N ARG A 182 8.35 16.78 6.91
CA ARG A 182 8.86 16.83 5.55
C ARG A 182 10.17 16.04 5.40
N GLY A 183 10.26 15.22 4.36
CA GLY A 183 11.43 14.38 4.07
C GLY A 183 11.54 13.12 4.95
N SER A 184 10.59 12.88 5.86
CA SER A 184 10.60 11.65 6.68
C SER A 184 10.13 10.43 5.87
N ASP A 185 10.61 9.24 6.27
CA ASP A 185 10.15 7.97 5.68
C ASP A 185 8.64 7.80 5.75
N THR A 186 8.01 8.32 6.80
CA THR A 186 6.56 8.27 6.95
C THR A 186 5.85 9.16 5.91
N GLU A 187 6.38 10.36 5.61
CA GLU A 187 5.86 11.20 4.52
C GLU A 187 6.01 10.52 3.17
N LEU A 188 7.18 9.94 2.89
CA LEU A 188 7.42 9.22 1.63
C LEU A 188 6.46 8.04 1.46
N ASN A 189 6.23 7.27 2.52
CA ASN A 189 5.26 6.18 2.49
C ASN A 189 3.82 6.67 2.29
N LEU A 190 3.41 7.77 2.95
CA LEU A 190 2.09 8.37 2.74
C LEU A 190 1.89 8.79 1.29
N ARG A 191 2.88 9.48 0.69
CA ARG A 191 2.83 9.89 -0.73
C ARG A 191 2.79 8.70 -1.67
N TYR A 192 3.54 7.65 -1.36
CA TYR A 192 3.58 6.44 -2.18
C TYR A 192 2.21 5.77 -2.24
N PHE A 193 1.59 5.50 -1.09
CA PHE A 193 0.27 4.86 -1.06
C PHE A 193 -0.87 5.78 -1.52
N LEU A 194 -0.72 7.10 -1.32
CA LEU A 194 -1.63 8.09 -1.90
C LEU A 194 -1.59 8.03 -3.41
N ALA A 195 -0.39 8.04 -3.99
CA ALA A 195 -0.21 7.94 -5.44
C ALA A 195 -0.72 6.60 -6.00
N GLU A 196 -0.52 5.49 -5.27
CA GLU A 196 -1.08 4.19 -5.64
C GLU A 196 -2.62 4.21 -5.65
N ALA A 197 -3.25 4.80 -4.64
CA ALA A 197 -4.70 4.96 -4.61
C ALA A 197 -5.20 5.84 -5.77
N GLN A 198 -4.52 6.95 -6.05
CA GLN A 198 -4.83 7.87 -7.15
C GLN A 198 -4.64 7.20 -8.52
N GLU A 199 -3.57 6.41 -8.71
CA GLU A 199 -3.35 5.61 -9.92
C GLU A 199 -4.51 4.64 -10.16
N LYS A 200 -4.94 3.91 -9.12
CA LYS A 200 -6.12 3.02 -9.20
C LYS A 200 -7.43 3.78 -9.49
N MET A 201 -7.54 5.01 -9.03
CA MET A 201 -8.67 5.91 -9.34
C MET A 201 -8.56 6.60 -10.70
N ARG A 202 -7.49 6.34 -11.47
CA ARG A 202 -7.16 7.01 -12.75
C ARG A 202 -6.84 8.51 -12.63
N ASP A 203 -6.63 9.02 -11.42
CA ASP A 203 -6.09 10.36 -11.21
C ASP A 203 -4.55 10.34 -11.39
N LEU A 204 -4.12 10.15 -12.64
CA LEU A 204 -2.71 10.00 -12.99
C LEU A 204 -1.92 11.29 -12.74
N HIS A 205 -2.57 12.46 -12.87
CA HIS A 205 -1.92 13.73 -12.62
C HIS A 205 -1.46 13.85 -11.16
N SER A 206 -2.38 13.59 -10.23
CA SER A 206 -2.07 13.64 -8.80
C SER A 206 -1.08 12.55 -8.40
N ALA A 207 -1.21 11.33 -8.97
CA ALA A 207 -0.28 10.23 -8.72
C ALA A 207 1.15 10.60 -9.14
N ILE A 208 1.34 11.08 -10.37
CA ILE A 208 2.63 11.51 -10.91
C ILE A 208 3.24 12.62 -10.03
N SER A 209 2.44 13.64 -9.67
CA SER A 209 2.90 14.72 -8.79
C SER A 209 3.41 14.22 -7.44
N ASN A 210 2.75 13.21 -6.83
CA ASN A 210 3.22 12.61 -5.58
C ASN A 210 4.49 11.78 -5.78
N TRP A 211 4.61 11.01 -6.86
CA TRP A 211 5.83 10.28 -7.18
C TRP A 211 7.03 11.21 -7.43
N GLU A 212 6.83 12.35 -8.11
CA GLU A 212 7.87 13.35 -8.30
C GLU A 212 8.38 13.93 -6.99
N LYS A 213 7.46 14.22 -6.06
CA LYS A 213 7.83 14.70 -4.72
C LYS A 213 8.62 13.65 -3.94
N ILE A 214 8.36 12.36 -4.15
CA ILE A 214 9.15 11.27 -3.54
C ILE A 214 10.56 11.25 -4.13
N VAL A 215 10.69 11.25 -5.47
CA VAL A 215 12.00 11.18 -6.15
C VAL A 215 12.86 12.38 -5.85
N ALA A 216 12.26 13.57 -5.67
CA ALA A 216 12.97 14.78 -5.27
C ALA A 216 13.66 14.66 -3.89
N VAL A 217 13.16 13.79 -3.00
CA VAL A 217 13.73 13.54 -1.66
C VAL A 217 14.60 12.28 -1.66
N ASN A 218 14.09 11.20 -2.21
CA ASN A 218 14.78 9.91 -2.29
C ASN A 218 14.58 9.28 -3.69
N PRO A 219 15.58 9.43 -4.58
CA PRO A 219 15.50 8.90 -5.95
C PRO A 219 15.36 7.39 -6.06
N THR A 220 15.79 6.64 -5.04
CA THR A 220 15.77 5.17 -5.03
C THR A 220 14.60 4.58 -4.23
N PHE A 221 13.62 5.42 -3.88
CA PHE A 221 12.50 4.96 -3.07
C PHE A 221 11.62 3.99 -3.84
N ARG A 222 11.60 2.72 -3.43
CA ARG A 222 10.82 1.63 -4.02
C ARG A 222 10.91 1.60 -5.56
N ASP A 223 9.79 1.40 -6.24
CA ASP A 223 9.65 1.33 -7.70
C ASP A 223 9.23 2.66 -8.35
N VAL A 224 9.28 3.78 -7.61
CA VAL A 224 8.74 5.08 -8.06
C VAL A 224 9.39 5.57 -9.36
N GLN A 225 10.70 5.36 -9.54
CA GLN A 225 11.37 5.71 -10.81
C GLN A 225 10.83 4.90 -12.00
N ALA A 226 10.57 3.61 -11.80
CA ALA A 226 10.01 2.76 -12.84
C ALA A 226 8.59 3.23 -13.21
N LYS A 227 7.77 3.56 -12.21
CA LYS A 227 6.44 4.15 -12.42
C LYS A 227 6.52 5.47 -13.18
N LEU A 228 7.36 6.41 -12.76
CA LEU A 228 7.54 7.68 -13.46
C LEU A 228 8.03 7.49 -14.91
N LYS A 229 8.89 6.50 -15.16
CA LYS A 229 9.37 6.19 -16.50
C LYS A 229 8.24 5.63 -17.37
N SER A 230 7.38 4.75 -16.84
CA SER A 230 6.24 4.21 -17.59
C SER A 230 5.23 5.30 -17.98
N TYR A 231 5.12 6.36 -17.16
CA TYR A 231 4.28 7.51 -17.45
C TYR A 231 5.02 8.69 -18.10
N ALA A 232 6.34 8.61 -18.35
CA ALA A 232 7.14 9.73 -18.88
C ALA A 232 6.63 10.22 -20.23
N GLU A 233 6.17 9.31 -21.07
CA GLU A 233 5.66 9.63 -22.41
C GLU A 233 4.28 10.30 -22.37
N PHE A 234 3.48 10.05 -21.30
CA PHE A 234 2.22 10.76 -21.06
C PHE A 234 2.42 12.20 -20.59
N ARG A 235 3.62 12.53 -20.10
CA ARG A 235 3.99 13.87 -19.63
C ARG A 235 4.39 14.80 -20.79
N GLN A 236 4.81 14.23 -21.94
CA GLN A 236 5.30 14.99 -23.09
C GLN A 236 4.20 15.44 -24.06
N ASP A 237 3.02 14.76 -24.07
CA ASP A 237 1.89 15.14 -24.92
C ASP A 237 0.61 15.31 -24.06
N ASP A 238 0.18 16.54 -23.91
CA ASP A 238 -1.00 16.89 -23.11
C ASP A 238 -2.27 16.17 -23.58
N ARG A 239 -2.38 15.84 -24.88
CA ARG A 239 -3.55 15.16 -25.46
C ARG A 239 -3.70 13.71 -25.01
N ILE A 240 -2.60 12.96 -24.95
CA ILE A 240 -2.64 11.61 -24.36
C ILE A 240 -2.99 11.68 -22.88
N LYS A 241 -2.42 12.65 -22.18
CA LYS A 241 -2.74 12.88 -20.77
C LYS A 241 -4.23 13.15 -20.58
N ASP A 242 -4.79 14.09 -21.36
CA ASP A 242 -6.22 14.41 -21.33
C ASP A 242 -7.09 13.21 -21.68
N PHE A 243 -6.70 12.41 -22.69
CA PHE A 243 -7.39 11.17 -23.06
C PHE A 243 -7.38 10.14 -21.89
N MET A 244 -6.25 9.98 -21.21
CA MET A 244 -6.08 9.00 -20.12
C MET A 244 -6.86 9.37 -18.86
N ILE A 245 -6.98 10.68 -18.53
CA ILE A 245 -7.62 11.18 -17.31
C ILE A 245 -9.06 11.63 -17.53
N ALA A 246 -9.55 11.68 -18.77
CA ALA A 246 -10.88 12.16 -19.10
C ALA A 246 -11.96 11.43 -18.28
N GLY A 247 -12.97 12.17 -17.85
CA GLY A 247 -14.20 11.57 -17.31
C GLY A 247 -14.87 10.67 -18.35
N LEU A 248 -15.72 9.75 -17.93
CA LEU A 248 -16.29 8.72 -18.78
C LEU A 248 -17.00 9.29 -20.04
N ALA A 249 -17.81 10.36 -19.84
CA ALA A 249 -18.50 11.02 -20.94
C ALA A 249 -17.54 11.68 -21.95
N GLN A 250 -16.47 12.30 -21.46
CA GLN A 250 -15.44 12.90 -22.31
C GLN A 250 -14.61 11.83 -23.03
N PHE A 251 -14.34 10.71 -22.36
CA PHE A 251 -13.66 9.57 -22.98
C PHE A 251 -14.48 8.97 -24.11
N GLU A 252 -15.78 8.70 -23.89
CA GLU A 252 -16.71 8.23 -24.93
C GLU A 252 -16.76 9.22 -26.11
N HIS A 253 -16.92 10.51 -25.83
CA HIS A 253 -16.93 11.54 -26.87
C HIS A 253 -15.65 11.56 -27.70
N THR A 254 -14.49 11.43 -27.06
CA THR A 254 -13.19 11.36 -27.73
C THR A 254 -13.08 10.10 -28.58
N CYS A 255 -13.56 8.94 -28.10
CA CYS A 255 -13.61 7.70 -28.86
C CYS A 255 -14.47 7.81 -30.12
N ARG A 256 -15.61 8.50 -30.05
CA ARG A 256 -16.44 8.81 -31.22
C ARG A 256 -15.67 9.63 -32.27
N LYS A 257 -15.04 10.72 -31.84
CA LYS A 257 -14.25 11.59 -32.73
C LYS A 257 -13.07 10.85 -33.36
N ILE A 258 -12.37 10.00 -32.61
CA ILE A 258 -11.31 9.14 -33.17
C ILE A 258 -11.87 8.27 -34.30
N SER A 259 -13.00 7.59 -34.08
CA SER A 259 -13.61 6.74 -35.08
C SER A 259 -14.04 7.54 -36.31
N GLU A 260 -14.62 8.71 -36.12
CA GLU A 260 -15.03 9.62 -37.21
C GLU A 260 -13.81 10.14 -38.00
N SER A 261 -12.70 10.47 -37.33
CA SER A 261 -11.45 10.90 -37.99
C SER A 261 -10.81 9.81 -38.83
N MET A 262 -11.13 8.54 -38.54
CA MET A 262 -10.73 7.38 -39.38
C MET A 262 -11.67 7.14 -40.59
N GLY A 263 -12.63 8.03 -40.82
CA GLY A 263 -13.58 7.90 -41.92
C GLY A 263 -14.71 6.89 -41.66
N LEU A 264 -15.03 6.70 -40.35
CA LEU A 264 -16.10 5.79 -39.96
C LEU A 264 -17.34 6.57 -39.48
N THR A 265 -18.52 6.08 -39.81
CA THR A 265 -19.78 6.56 -39.25
C THR A 265 -20.15 5.71 -38.04
N VAL A 266 -20.22 6.31 -36.87
CA VAL A 266 -20.55 5.65 -35.60
C VAL A 266 -22.05 5.32 -35.57
N MET A 267 -22.37 4.05 -35.34
CA MET A 267 -23.74 3.54 -35.27
C MET A 267 -24.20 3.29 -33.84
N ASP A 268 -23.31 2.71 -33.03
CA ASP A 268 -23.61 2.36 -31.65
C ASP A 268 -22.33 2.45 -30.80
N VAL A 269 -22.46 2.75 -29.49
CA VAL A 269 -21.33 2.85 -28.56
C VAL A 269 -21.69 2.19 -27.25
N ASP A 270 -20.94 1.16 -26.91
CA ASP A 270 -21.00 0.45 -25.65
C ASP A 270 -19.80 0.81 -24.78
N ILE A 271 -20.05 1.35 -23.59
CA ILE A 271 -19.02 1.56 -22.56
C ILE A 271 -18.86 0.24 -21.79
N ILE A 272 -17.77 -0.47 -22.06
CA ILE A 272 -17.49 -1.79 -21.45
C ILE A 272 -16.97 -1.61 -20.01
N SER A 273 -16.12 -0.61 -19.82
CA SER A 273 -15.56 -0.22 -18.52
C SER A 273 -15.11 1.24 -18.54
N ASP A 274 -14.59 1.72 -17.44
CA ASP A 274 -13.96 3.05 -17.37
C ASP A 274 -12.71 3.19 -18.26
N THR A 275 -12.17 2.08 -18.77
CA THR A 275 -10.97 2.04 -19.63
C THR A 275 -11.22 1.51 -21.02
N GLU A 276 -12.43 1.03 -21.33
CA GLU A 276 -12.75 0.36 -22.58
C GLU A 276 -14.06 0.84 -23.18
N VAL A 277 -14.02 1.21 -24.44
CA VAL A 277 -15.21 1.52 -25.26
C VAL A 277 -15.23 0.64 -26.49
N GLU A 278 -16.38 0.05 -26.82
CA GLU A 278 -16.64 -0.69 -28.04
C GLU A 278 -17.60 0.13 -28.93
N ILE A 279 -17.24 0.35 -30.15
CA ILE A 279 -18.02 1.11 -31.14
C ILE A 279 -18.36 0.20 -32.32
N ILE A 280 -19.62 0.20 -32.69
CA ILE A 280 -20.05 -0.36 -33.97
C ILE A 280 -20.12 0.78 -34.97
N ALA A 281 -19.36 0.67 -36.07
CA ALA A 281 -19.26 1.72 -37.06
C ALA A 281 -19.33 1.13 -38.49
N THR A 282 -19.63 1.98 -39.44
CA THR A 282 -19.63 1.64 -40.89
C THR A 282 -18.73 2.61 -41.64
N ASP A 283 -18.27 2.26 -42.84
CA ASP A 283 -17.54 3.21 -43.66
C ASP A 283 -18.43 4.41 -44.03
N THR A 284 -17.86 5.62 -43.93
CA THR A 284 -18.51 6.83 -44.45
C THR A 284 -18.64 6.71 -45.96
N GLU A 285 -19.74 7.14 -46.54
CA GLU A 285 -20.11 6.89 -47.95
C GLU A 285 -18.95 7.07 -48.93
N GLY A 286 -18.54 5.95 -49.55
CA GLY A 286 -17.66 5.97 -50.71
C GLY A 286 -18.43 6.38 -51.97
N LYS A 287 -17.74 6.93 -52.99
CA LYS A 287 -18.26 7.42 -54.28
C LYS A 287 -19.09 6.41 -55.09
N TRP A 288 -19.32 5.21 -54.60
CA TRP A 288 -20.03 4.14 -55.30
C TRP A 288 -21.34 3.78 -54.57
N ARG A 289 -22.48 4.11 -55.17
CA ARG A 289 -23.84 3.99 -54.63
C ARG A 289 -24.35 2.58 -54.28
N ASN A 290 -23.57 1.50 -54.52
CA ASN A 290 -24.05 0.11 -54.39
C ASN A 290 -23.18 -0.82 -53.51
N THR A 291 -22.25 -0.32 -52.67
CA THR A 291 -21.53 -1.18 -51.76
C THR A 291 -22.36 -1.45 -50.50
N ARG A 292 -22.58 -2.74 -50.21
CA ARG A 292 -23.25 -3.19 -48.99
C ARG A 292 -22.48 -2.65 -47.76
N ARG A 293 -23.12 -1.82 -46.96
CA ARG A 293 -22.52 -1.31 -45.70
C ARG A 293 -22.19 -2.50 -44.81
N THR A 294 -20.95 -2.66 -44.44
CA THR A 294 -20.49 -3.70 -43.52
C THR A 294 -20.09 -3.07 -42.18
N ASN A 295 -20.54 -3.68 -41.11
CA ASN A 295 -20.17 -3.22 -39.76
C ASN A 295 -18.70 -3.50 -39.49
N LYS A 296 -18.10 -2.62 -38.72
CA LYS A 296 -16.78 -2.76 -38.12
C LYS A 296 -16.91 -2.64 -36.60
N ILE A 297 -16.11 -3.40 -35.85
CA ILE A 297 -16.00 -3.27 -34.42
C ILE A 297 -14.74 -2.45 -34.12
N VAL A 298 -14.89 -1.30 -33.48
CA VAL A 298 -13.76 -0.49 -33.01
C VAL A 298 -13.68 -0.62 -31.48
N ARG A 299 -12.59 -1.16 -30.98
CA ARG A 299 -12.31 -1.26 -29.56
C ARG A 299 -11.22 -0.25 -29.17
N ILE A 300 -11.55 0.69 -28.30
CA ILE A 300 -10.62 1.72 -27.85
C ILE A 300 -10.33 1.51 -26.37
N LEU A 301 -9.04 1.42 -26.06
CA LEU A 301 -8.50 1.10 -24.73
C LEU A 301 -7.66 2.28 -24.24
N ARG A 302 -8.04 2.87 -23.12
CA ARG A 302 -7.20 3.84 -22.41
C ARG A 302 -6.41 3.14 -21.29
N THR A 303 -5.50 2.26 -21.69
CA THR A 303 -4.57 1.57 -20.79
C THR A 303 -3.16 1.61 -21.33
N THR A 304 -2.19 1.64 -20.44
CA THR A 304 -0.75 1.48 -20.77
C THR A 304 -0.34 0.03 -20.82
N ASP A 305 -1.21 -0.89 -20.39
CA ASP A 305 -0.92 -2.31 -20.38
C ASP A 305 -0.75 -2.85 -21.80
N VAL A 306 0.12 -3.84 -21.92
CA VAL A 306 0.36 -4.49 -23.21
C VAL A 306 -0.82 -5.41 -23.54
N VAL A 307 -1.47 -5.16 -24.68
CA VAL A 307 -2.63 -5.93 -25.16
C VAL A 307 -2.18 -7.27 -25.71
N ASN A 308 -2.75 -8.36 -25.19
CA ASN A 308 -2.43 -9.71 -25.62
C ASN A 308 -3.48 -10.28 -26.61
N ASP A 309 -3.16 -11.42 -27.23
CA ASP A 309 -4.02 -12.10 -28.20
C ASP A 309 -5.37 -12.61 -27.64
N LYS A 310 -5.54 -12.72 -26.31
CA LYS A 310 -6.81 -13.16 -25.70
C LYS A 310 -7.96 -12.20 -26.03
N LEU A 311 -7.70 -10.88 -25.97
CA LEU A 311 -8.70 -9.88 -26.32
C LEU A 311 -9.05 -9.98 -27.80
N LEU A 312 -8.05 -10.14 -28.68
CA LEU A 312 -8.25 -10.25 -30.14
C LEU A 312 -9.10 -11.48 -30.50
N ARG A 313 -8.83 -12.62 -29.85
CA ARG A 313 -9.63 -13.85 -30.04
C ARG A 313 -11.08 -13.65 -29.64
N LYS A 314 -11.33 -13.07 -28.48
CA LYS A 314 -12.67 -12.76 -27.99
C LYS A 314 -13.43 -11.83 -28.94
N LEU A 315 -12.78 -10.80 -29.48
CA LEU A 315 -13.38 -9.88 -30.44
C LEU A 315 -13.61 -10.55 -31.80
N HIS A 316 -12.70 -11.45 -32.21
CA HIS A 316 -12.85 -12.17 -33.45
C HIS A 316 -14.09 -13.10 -33.47
N GLU A 317 -14.40 -13.73 -32.34
CA GLU A 317 -15.63 -14.53 -32.17
C GLU A 317 -16.89 -13.66 -32.30
N LYS A 318 -16.87 -12.42 -31.82
CA LYS A 318 -17.97 -11.47 -31.92
C LYS A 318 -18.28 -10.97 -33.35
N LEU A 319 -17.38 -11.13 -34.33
CA LEU A 319 -17.59 -10.64 -35.69
C LEU A 319 -18.91 -11.18 -36.31
N LYS A 320 -19.19 -12.47 -36.09
CA LYS A 320 -20.41 -13.10 -36.62
C LYS A 320 -21.67 -12.59 -35.90
N GLU A 321 -21.60 -12.43 -34.57
CA GLU A 321 -22.73 -11.97 -33.76
C GLU A 321 -23.14 -10.54 -34.10
N LYS A 322 -22.17 -9.66 -34.33
CA LYS A 322 -22.38 -8.24 -34.65
C LYS A 322 -22.50 -7.95 -36.16
N ASN A 323 -22.54 -9.00 -37.02
CA ASN A 323 -22.54 -8.85 -38.47
C ASN A 323 -21.42 -7.92 -38.99
N ALA A 324 -20.24 -8.01 -38.34
CA ALA A 324 -19.10 -7.17 -38.66
C ALA A 324 -18.06 -7.92 -39.50
N THR A 325 -17.34 -7.18 -40.32
CA THR A 325 -16.33 -7.74 -41.24
C THR A 325 -14.90 -7.42 -40.85
N ARG A 326 -14.70 -6.47 -39.95
CA ARG A 326 -13.38 -6.00 -39.53
C ARG A 326 -13.39 -5.54 -38.06
N ILE A 327 -12.25 -5.72 -37.39
CA ILE A 327 -11.99 -5.24 -36.05
C ILE A 327 -10.86 -4.20 -36.12
N ILE A 328 -11.01 -3.11 -35.40
CA ILE A 328 -10.00 -2.08 -35.18
C ILE A 328 -9.76 -1.99 -33.68
N ILE A 329 -8.53 -2.16 -33.24
CA ILE A 329 -8.16 -2.05 -31.82
C ILE A 329 -7.18 -0.90 -31.69
N ILE A 330 -7.54 0.07 -30.84
CA ILE A 330 -6.74 1.26 -30.55
C ILE A 330 -6.39 1.27 -29.07
N THR A 331 -5.11 1.41 -28.74
CA THR A 331 -4.65 1.40 -27.35
C THR A 331 -3.64 2.51 -27.07
N ALA A 332 -3.63 3.03 -25.83
CA ALA A 332 -2.56 3.90 -25.36
C ALA A 332 -1.30 3.12 -24.92
N GLY A 333 -1.38 1.79 -24.87
CA GLY A 333 -0.25 0.87 -24.68
C GLY A 333 0.27 0.29 -25.99
N ASP A 334 0.91 -0.86 -25.89
CA ASP A 334 1.46 -1.63 -27.00
C ASP A 334 0.77 -3.00 -27.13
N PHE A 335 1.16 -3.77 -28.15
CA PHE A 335 0.67 -5.12 -28.39
C PHE A 335 1.78 -6.15 -28.16
N THR A 336 1.43 -7.33 -27.63
CA THR A 336 2.36 -8.46 -27.58
C THR A 336 2.65 -8.97 -28.99
N GLN A 337 3.80 -9.62 -29.18
CA GLN A 337 4.10 -10.26 -30.46
C GLN A 337 3.04 -11.28 -30.86
N SER A 338 2.48 -12.04 -29.91
CA SER A 338 1.38 -12.99 -30.17
C SER A 338 0.10 -12.31 -30.64
N ALA A 339 -0.20 -11.08 -30.19
CA ALA A 339 -1.33 -10.30 -30.68
C ALA A 339 -1.10 -9.82 -32.12
N VAL A 340 0.09 -9.34 -32.43
CA VAL A 340 0.50 -8.93 -33.76
C VAL A 340 0.42 -10.12 -34.73
N ASP A 341 1.00 -11.27 -34.38
CA ASP A 341 0.97 -12.47 -35.20
C ASP A 341 -0.46 -12.96 -35.44
N PHE A 342 -1.33 -12.87 -34.43
CA PHE A 342 -2.74 -13.24 -34.57
C PHE A 342 -3.50 -12.31 -35.51
N SER A 343 -3.18 -11.01 -35.51
CA SER A 343 -3.84 -10.02 -36.39
C SER A 343 -3.44 -10.16 -37.84
N ASN A 344 -2.21 -10.56 -38.16
CA ASN A 344 -1.65 -10.61 -39.51
C ASN A 344 -2.45 -11.52 -40.51
N THR A 345 -3.13 -12.52 -39.96
CA THR A 345 -3.90 -13.50 -40.80
C THR A 345 -5.43 -13.30 -40.70
N ARG A 346 -5.88 -12.22 -40.08
CA ARG A 346 -7.29 -11.96 -39.77
C ARG A 346 -7.67 -10.51 -40.08
N PRO A 347 -8.96 -10.21 -40.22
CA PRO A 347 -9.42 -8.85 -40.50
C PRO A 347 -9.36 -7.97 -39.25
N ILE A 348 -8.16 -7.84 -38.64
CA ILE A 348 -7.90 -7.09 -37.41
C ILE A 348 -6.81 -6.06 -37.69
N GLU A 349 -7.09 -4.81 -37.41
CA GLU A 349 -6.17 -3.69 -37.49
C GLU A 349 -5.77 -3.25 -36.09
N LEU A 350 -4.48 -3.07 -35.85
CA LEU A 350 -3.91 -2.68 -34.53
C LEU A 350 -3.34 -1.28 -34.63
N TYR A 351 -3.78 -0.41 -33.74
CA TYR A 351 -3.32 0.97 -33.60
C TYR A 351 -2.73 1.11 -32.19
N GLY A 352 -1.41 1.13 -32.11
CA GLY A 352 -0.69 1.30 -30.86
C GLY A 352 -0.64 2.78 -30.44
N LYS A 353 0.16 3.05 -29.42
CA LYS A 353 0.32 4.36 -28.83
C LYS A 353 0.66 5.47 -29.82
N ASN A 354 1.61 5.23 -30.73
CA ASN A 354 2.02 6.24 -31.73
C ASN A 354 0.91 6.56 -32.73
N ASP A 355 0.08 5.57 -33.04
CA ASP A 355 -1.07 5.74 -33.92
C ASP A 355 -2.17 6.52 -33.20
N LEU A 356 -2.46 6.18 -31.93
CA LEU A 356 -3.39 6.92 -31.11
C LEU A 356 -2.97 8.41 -30.98
N LEU A 357 -1.69 8.70 -30.78
CA LEU A 357 -1.17 10.07 -30.77
C LEU A 357 -1.47 10.81 -32.07
N ARG A 358 -1.30 10.15 -33.22
CA ARG A 358 -1.62 10.73 -34.53
C ARG A 358 -3.11 11.01 -34.66
N LEU A 359 -3.97 10.09 -34.23
CA LEU A 359 -5.42 10.25 -34.23
C LEU A 359 -5.90 11.38 -33.34
N LEU A 360 -5.35 11.47 -32.10
CA LEU A 360 -5.65 12.57 -31.17
C LEU A 360 -5.22 13.95 -31.66
N LYS A 361 -4.26 14.02 -32.60
CA LYS A 361 -3.86 15.27 -33.24
C LYS A 361 -4.81 15.73 -34.34
N GLN A 362 -5.68 14.86 -34.82
CA GLN A 362 -6.63 15.12 -35.90
C GLN A 362 -8.00 15.56 -35.40
N ILE A 363 -8.28 15.40 -34.11
CA ILE A 363 -9.52 15.76 -33.44
C ILE A 363 -9.32 16.93 -32.48
#